data_06572c56b1b13427aae23803dedce4cf
#
_entry.id   06572c56b1b13427aae23803dedce4cf
#
_cell.length_a   1.000
_cell.length_b   1.000
_cell.length_c   1.000
_cell.angle_alpha   90.00
_cell.angle_beta   90.00
_cell.angle_gamma   90.00
#
_symmetry.space_group_name_H-M   'P 1'
#
loop_
_entity.id
_entity.type
_entity.pdbx_description
1 polymer ?
#
loop_
_entity_poly.entity_id
_entity_poly.type
_entity_poly.pdbx_seq_one_letter_code
_entity_poly.pdbx_strand_id
1 'polypeptide(L)'
;MKTRILIRYGELSTKGRNKKMFTQKLASNIKKSLVDFPQVKVIPDYDFMYLDLHEAPEEAVIEKVKPIFGIQSISPVYIVEKDMEVAKKVVLDLLSQEDLEGKTFKIMTRRSDHTFEMDTNQINLFLGDAVLEAFPDIKVQLKQPDITVRIDVRREHLMVSLKTIQGAGGLPVGTSGRAMLMLSGGIDSPVAGYLAMKRGMEIQCVHFASPPYTSPQALEKTKLLAAKIARFGGSIQFLTVPFSRIQEEIKKSVPEAYLMTIMRRFMLRITDQLRENARALAIANGESVGQVASQTLDSMVAINDVTNTPIIRPVATMDKLDIIKVAEEIDTFELSIQPFEDCCTVFAPPSPKTKPKLEKARQYEARLDVEGLIKEAVEGTVIEEITANYTTPVETASQEIDDLF
;
A
#
# COMPACT_ATOMS: atom_id res chain seq x y z
N MET A 1 26.15 18.49 -15.58
CA MET A 1 24.69 18.23 -15.72
C MET A 1 24.19 17.72 -14.36
N LYS A 2 23.12 18.26 -13.80
CA LYS A 2 22.61 17.84 -12.51
C LYS A 2 21.37 16.97 -12.73
N THR A 3 21.42 15.71 -12.29
CA THR A 3 20.29 14.77 -12.36
C THR A 3 19.49 14.84 -11.05
N ARG A 4 18.18 14.91 -11.18
CA ARG A 4 17.22 14.83 -10.08
C ARG A 4 16.11 13.87 -10.42
N ILE A 5 15.43 13.35 -9.41
CA ILE A 5 14.17 12.65 -9.60
C ILE A 5 13.02 13.64 -9.32
N LEU A 6 12.14 13.80 -10.30
CA LEU A 6 10.91 14.57 -10.16
C LEU A 6 9.76 13.64 -9.79
N ILE A 7 9.16 13.90 -8.65
CA ILE A 7 7.96 13.22 -8.16
C ILE A 7 6.75 14.12 -8.39
N ARG A 8 5.78 13.63 -9.15
CA ARG A 8 4.51 14.33 -9.35
C ARG A 8 3.44 13.80 -8.40
N TYR A 9 2.68 14.72 -7.86
CA TYR A 9 1.55 14.40 -6.97
C TYR A 9 0.32 13.98 -7.79
N GLY A 10 -0.48 13.06 -7.22
CA GLY A 10 -1.79 12.72 -7.73
C GLY A 10 -2.90 13.54 -7.05
N GLU A 11 -3.75 12.87 -6.30
CA GLU A 11 -4.87 13.50 -5.56
C GLU A 11 -4.45 14.64 -4.60
N LEU A 12 -3.18 14.69 -4.18
CA LEU A 12 -2.68 15.77 -3.33
C LEU A 12 -2.84 17.15 -3.99
N SER A 13 -2.77 17.23 -5.31
CA SER A 13 -2.93 18.49 -6.05
C SER A 13 -4.28 19.14 -5.82
N THR A 14 -5.31 18.38 -5.48
CA THR A 14 -6.69 18.86 -5.30
C THR A 14 -7.04 19.21 -3.83
N LYS A 15 -6.12 19.07 -2.89
CA LYS A 15 -6.39 19.20 -1.44
C LYS A 15 -6.52 20.64 -0.90
N GLY A 16 -6.47 21.65 -1.77
CA GLY A 16 -6.66 23.05 -1.38
C GLY A 16 -5.78 23.50 -0.22
N ARG A 17 -6.37 24.06 0.83
CA ARG A 17 -5.63 24.58 2.02
C ARG A 17 -4.80 23.52 2.76
N ASN A 18 -5.19 22.27 2.69
CA ASN A 18 -4.50 21.16 3.38
C ASN A 18 -3.32 20.58 2.58
N LYS A 19 -3.08 21.03 1.36
CA LYS A 19 -2.04 20.50 0.47
C LYS A 19 -0.67 20.44 1.13
N LYS A 20 -0.28 21.49 1.88
CA LYS A 20 1.00 21.56 2.59
C LYS A 20 1.17 20.40 3.59
N MET A 21 0.13 20.05 4.35
CA MET A 21 0.17 18.93 5.29
C MET A 21 0.41 17.60 4.56
N PHE A 22 -0.30 17.37 3.46
CA PHE A 22 -0.14 16.14 2.66
C PHE A 22 1.25 16.05 2.02
N THR A 23 1.77 17.13 1.45
CA THR A 23 3.12 17.15 0.85
C THR A 23 4.22 16.94 1.89
N GLN A 24 4.09 17.53 3.08
CA GLN A 24 5.02 17.29 4.17
C GLN A 24 4.99 15.84 4.67
N LYS A 25 3.79 15.25 4.78
CA LYS A 25 3.66 13.83 5.14
C LYS A 25 4.28 12.92 4.09
N LEU A 26 4.05 13.19 2.80
CA LEU A 26 4.71 12.46 1.72
C LEU A 26 6.23 12.58 1.80
N ALA A 27 6.77 13.80 1.99
CA ALA A 27 8.20 14.01 2.16
C ALA A 27 8.78 13.22 3.34
N SER A 28 8.04 13.17 4.46
CA SER A 28 8.42 12.38 5.63
C SER A 28 8.45 10.88 5.34
N ASN A 29 7.44 10.37 4.62
CA ASN A 29 7.36 8.95 4.25
C ASN A 29 8.51 8.57 3.29
N ILE A 30 8.82 9.43 2.31
CA ILE A 30 9.95 9.23 1.40
C ILE A 30 11.28 9.22 2.17
N LYS A 31 11.50 10.18 3.10
CA LYS A 31 12.73 10.20 3.91
C LYS A 31 12.91 8.92 4.72
N LYS A 32 11.84 8.39 5.30
CA LYS A 32 11.87 7.12 6.03
C LYS A 32 12.22 5.92 5.13
N SER A 33 11.70 5.89 3.92
CA SER A 33 12.01 4.82 2.94
C SER A 33 13.46 4.90 2.42
N LEU A 34 14.07 6.08 2.46
CA LEU A 34 15.44 6.34 1.98
C LEU A 34 16.49 6.34 3.11
N VAL A 35 16.25 5.62 4.20
CA VAL A 35 17.21 5.54 5.33
C VAL A 35 18.57 5.01 4.87
N ASP A 36 18.61 4.12 3.89
CA ASP A 36 19.83 3.56 3.30
C ASP A 36 20.57 4.55 2.36
N PHE A 37 19.94 5.67 2.02
CA PHE A 37 20.46 6.71 1.14
C PHE A 37 20.42 8.09 1.82
N PRO A 38 21.15 8.30 2.94
CA PRO A 38 21.06 9.53 3.76
C PRO A 38 21.51 10.79 3.01
N GLN A 39 22.30 10.65 1.93
CA GLN A 39 22.74 11.75 1.08
C GLN A 39 21.61 12.31 0.19
N VAL A 40 20.53 11.55 -0.07
CA VAL A 40 19.43 12.02 -0.90
C VAL A 40 18.63 13.11 -0.20
N LYS A 41 18.54 14.29 -0.82
CA LYS A 41 17.73 15.40 -0.29
C LYS A 41 16.34 15.39 -0.90
N VAL A 42 15.33 15.31 -0.04
CA VAL A 42 13.92 15.43 -0.40
C VAL A 42 13.52 16.90 -0.33
N ILE A 43 13.15 17.48 -1.47
CA ILE A 43 12.83 18.91 -1.63
C ILE A 43 11.37 19.04 -2.08
N PRO A 44 10.40 19.19 -1.15
CA PRO A 44 9.00 19.40 -1.52
C PRO A 44 8.79 20.81 -2.10
N ASP A 45 8.02 20.87 -3.18
CA ASP A 45 7.53 22.10 -3.79
C ASP A 45 6.00 22.07 -3.85
N TYR A 46 5.37 23.13 -4.33
CA TYR A 46 3.92 23.27 -4.32
C TYR A 46 3.24 22.21 -5.20
N ASP A 47 3.71 21.95 -6.42
CA ASP A 47 3.06 21.06 -7.39
C ASP A 47 3.77 19.71 -7.58
N PHE A 48 4.98 19.57 -7.06
CA PHE A 48 5.83 18.40 -7.22
C PHE A 48 6.88 18.36 -6.11
N MET A 49 7.71 17.32 -6.12
CA MET A 49 8.83 17.14 -5.20
C MET A 49 10.06 16.72 -5.98
N TYR A 50 11.21 17.19 -5.59
CA TYR A 50 12.48 16.72 -6.13
C TYR A 50 13.20 15.85 -5.12
N LEU A 51 13.89 14.82 -5.63
CA LEU A 51 14.94 14.12 -4.92
C LEU A 51 16.27 14.49 -5.58
N ASP A 52 17.15 15.10 -4.79
CA ASP A 52 18.52 15.44 -5.21
C ASP A 52 19.41 14.26 -4.79
N LEU A 53 19.95 13.53 -5.76
CA LEU A 53 20.54 12.21 -5.54
C LEU A 53 21.91 12.25 -4.83
N HIS A 54 22.71 13.31 -5.04
CA HIS A 54 24.07 13.41 -4.49
C HIS A 54 24.86 12.09 -4.59
N GLU A 55 24.99 11.56 -5.83
CA GLU A 55 25.69 10.31 -6.16
C GLU A 55 25.00 9.01 -5.74
N ALA A 56 23.79 9.06 -5.14
CA ALA A 56 23.02 7.85 -4.88
C ALA A 56 22.61 7.17 -6.21
N PRO A 57 22.59 5.83 -6.28
CA PRO A 57 22.14 5.10 -7.46
C PRO A 57 20.68 5.41 -7.79
N GLU A 58 20.42 5.97 -8.97
CA GLU A 58 19.10 6.42 -9.41
C GLU A 58 18.06 5.31 -9.35
N GLU A 59 18.36 4.14 -9.92
CA GLU A 59 17.42 3.01 -9.98
C GLU A 59 17.06 2.50 -8.57
N ALA A 60 18.05 2.37 -7.69
CA ALA A 60 17.82 1.93 -6.32
C ALA A 60 16.94 2.90 -5.53
N VAL A 61 17.13 4.22 -5.73
CA VAL A 61 16.27 5.24 -5.12
C VAL A 61 14.86 5.18 -5.69
N ILE A 62 14.69 4.99 -7.00
CA ILE A 62 13.39 4.86 -7.65
C ILE A 62 12.63 3.64 -7.11
N GLU A 63 13.27 2.47 -7.02
CA GLU A 63 12.63 1.26 -6.50
C GLU A 63 12.19 1.42 -5.03
N LYS A 64 12.95 2.14 -4.20
CA LYS A 64 12.56 2.44 -2.81
C LYS A 64 11.37 3.38 -2.71
N VAL A 65 11.22 4.36 -3.61
CA VAL A 65 10.14 5.36 -3.52
C VAL A 65 8.89 4.99 -4.32
N LYS A 66 9.02 4.15 -5.35
CA LYS A 66 7.92 3.73 -6.23
C LYS A 66 6.68 3.18 -5.51
N PRO A 67 6.79 2.37 -4.43
CA PRO A 67 5.64 1.84 -3.69
C PRO A 67 5.01 2.85 -2.73
N ILE A 68 5.53 4.06 -2.57
CA ILE A 68 5.03 5.03 -1.60
C ILE A 68 3.74 5.68 -2.09
N PHE A 69 2.67 5.55 -1.32
CA PHE A 69 1.40 6.19 -1.63
C PHE A 69 1.49 7.72 -1.58
N GLY A 70 0.81 8.36 -2.52
CA GLY A 70 0.86 9.80 -2.78
C GLY A 70 1.73 10.17 -3.99
N ILE A 71 2.55 9.25 -4.49
CA ILE A 71 3.37 9.42 -5.69
C ILE A 71 2.57 8.96 -6.90
N GLN A 72 2.23 9.89 -7.81
CA GLN A 72 1.54 9.59 -9.06
C GLN A 72 2.51 9.12 -10.13
N SER A 73 3.62 9.83 -10.29
CA SER A 73 4.67 9.44 -11.22
C SER A 73 6.04 9.93 -10.79
N ILE A 74 7.04 9.22 -11.25
CA ILE A 74 8.47 9.45 -10.99
C ILE A 74 9.15 9.65 -12.35
N SER A 75 9.95 10.70 -12.48
CA SER A 75 10.71 10.95 -13.69
C SER A 75 12.14 11.38 -13.35
N PRO A 76 13.17 10.65 -13.79
CA PRO A 76 14.50 11.20 -13.86
C PRO A 76 14.50 12.45 -14.73
N VAL A 77 15.05 13.55 -14.22
CA VAL A 77 15.11 14.83 -14.93
C VAL A 77 16.53 15.36 -14.94
N TYR A 78 16.92 15.86 -16.11
CA TYR A 78 18.20 16.50 -16.33
C TYR A 78 18.01 18.01 -16.36
N ILE A 79 18.62 18.69 -15.40
CA ILE A 79 18.55 20.15 -15.29
C ILE A 79 19.67 20.71 -16.14
N VAL A 80 19.31 21.53 -17.12
CA VAL A 80 20.24 22.16 -18.05
C VAL A 80 20.06 23.68 -18.05
N GLU A 81 21.07 24.39 -18.50
CA GLU A 81 20.99 25.83 -18.72
C GLU A 81 19.82 26.17 -19.64
N LYS A 82 19.32 27.39 -19.55
CA LYS A 82 18.20 27.88 -20.32
C LYS A 82 18.61 28.23 -21.75
N ASP A 83 19.14 27.22 -22.42
CA ASP A 83 19.68 27.27 -23.79
C ASP A 83 19.18 26.04 -24.55
N MET A 84 18.59 26.27 -25.74
CA MET A 84 18.04 25.20 -26.57
C MET A 84 19.07 24.33 -27.21
N GLU A 85 20.28 24.85 -27.54
CA GLU A 85 21.36 24.03 -28.06
C GLU A 85 21.93 23.07 -27.00
N VAL A 86 21.98 23.52 -25.72
CA VAL A 86 22.34 22.65 -24.60
C VAL A 86 21.28 21.58 -24.38
N ALA A 87 19.99 21.95 -24.41
CA ALA A 87 18.88 21.01 -24.29
C ALA A 87 18.89 19.99 -25.45
N LYS A 88 19.15 20.41 -26.69
CA LYS A 88 19.29 19.54 -27.86
C LYS A 88 20.35 18.47 -27.63
N LYS A 89 21.55 18.87 -27.22
CA LYS A 89 22.66 17.93 -26.94
C LYS A 89 22.22 16.87 -25.89
N VAL A 90 21.56 17.29 -24.82
CA VAL A 90 21.12 16.38 -23.78
C VAL A 90 20.03 15.44 -24.29
N VAL A 91 19.08 15.92 -25.08
CA VAL A 91 18.05 15.09 -25.72
C VAL A 91 18.66 14.02 -26.61
N LEU A 92 19.61 14.40 -27.48
CA LEU A 92 20.27 13.45 -28.36
C LEU A 92 21.12 12.44 -27.61
N ASP A 93 21.86 12.88 -26.59
CA ASP A 93 22.67 12.01 -25.73
C ASP A 93 21.82 10.97 -25.00
N LEU A 94 20.67 11.40 -24.44
CA LEU A 94 19.74 10.50 -23.76
C LEU A 94 19.08 9.50 -24.73
N LEU A 95 18.70 9.95 -25.93
CA LEU A 95 18.09 9.06 -26.92
C LEU A 95 19.11 8.06 -27.47
N SER A 96 20.38 8.41 -27.57
CA SER A 96 21.45 7.50 -28.04
C SER A 96 21.68 6.31 -27.09
N GLN A 97 21.21 6.40 -25.84
CA GLN A 97 21.30 5.33 -24.84
C GLN A 97 20.08 4.39 -24.85
N GLU A 98 19.05 4.73 -25.61
CA GLU A 98 17.83 3.92 -25.74
C GLU A 98 17.90 3.09 -27.04
N ASP A 99 17.24 1.93 -27.02
CA ASP A 99 16.98 1.18 -28.23
C ASP A 99 15.88 1.89 -29.03
N LEU A 100 16.26 2.44 -30.21
CA LEU A 100 15.38 3.25 -31.06
C LEU A 100 14.82 2.50 -32.27
N GLU A 101 15.27 1.27 -32.51
CA GLU A 101 14.90 0.50 -33.74
C GLU A 101 13.37 0.29 -33.78
N GLY A 102 12.75 0.76 -34.84
CA GLY A 102 11.31 0.66 -35.08
C GLY A 102 10.42 1.44 -34.12
N LYS A 103 10.98 2.25 -33.23
CA LYS A 103 10.21 3.03 -32.26
C LYS A 103 9.74 4.36 -32.79
N THR A 104 8.73 4.87 -32.09
CA THR A 104 8.12 6.17 -32.37
C THR A 104 8.34 7.12 -31.19
N PHE A 105 8.42 8.42 -31.48
CA PHE A 105 8.62 9.44 -30.47
C PHE A 105 7.73 10.66 -30.66
N LYS A 106 7.63 11.46 -29.58
CA LYS A 106 7.18 12.85 -29.62
C LYS A 106 7.97 13.72 -28.68
N ILE A 107 8.11 14.98 -29.04
CA ILE A 107 8.51 16.02 -28.09
C ILE A 107 7.27 16.60 -27.44
N MET A 108 7.29 16.78 -26.12
CA MET A 108 6.22 17.36 -25.36
C MET A 108 6.74 18.46 -24.43
N THR A 109 6.55 19.71 -24.82
CA THR A 109 7.02 20.86 -24.06
C THR A 109 5.92 21.40 -23.15
N ARG A 110 6.27 21.73 -21.91
CA ARG A 110 5.48 22.51 -20.96
C ARG A 110 6.26 23.78 -20.63
N ARG A 111 5.58 24.91 -20.65
CA ARG A 111 6.18 26.21 -20.29
C ARG A 111 5.55 26.73 -19.01
N SER A 112 6.36 26.92 -17.97
CA SER A 112 6.00 27.70 -16.78
C SER A 112 6.52 29.13 -16.90
N ASP A 113 7.52 29.36 -17.76
CA ASP A 113 8.00 30.67 -18.13
C ASP A 113 7.56 31.02 -19.55
N HIS A 114 6.62 31.98 -19.65
CA HIS A 114 6.09 32.47 -20.93
C HIS A 114 6.95 33.56 -21.55
N THR A 115 8.00 34.02 -20.88
CA THR A 115 8.95 35.02 -21.41
C THR A 115 10.12 34.40 -22.20
N PHE A 116 10.21 33.07 -22.24
CA PHE A 116 11.22 32.38 -23.04
C PHE A 116 10.99 32.65 -24.52
N GLU A 117 12.05 32.85 -25.28
CA GLU A 117 12.03 33.31 -26.66
C GLU A 117 11.29 32.39 -27.64
N MET A 118 11.29 31.08 -27.39
CA MET A 118 10.57 30.09 -28.20
C MET A 118 9.28 29.67 -27.56
N ASP A 119 8.21 29.57 -28.34
CA ASP A 119 6.95 28.99 -27.90
C ASP A 119 7.00 27.45 -27.88
N THR A 120 5.93 26.83 -27.36
CA THR A 120 5.84 25.36 -27.23
C THR A 120 6.00 24.65 -28.57
N ASN A 121 5.41 25.18 -29.66
CA ASN A 121 5.48 24.54 -30.97
C ASN A 121 6.87 24.69 -31.58
N GLN A 122 7.47 25.86 -31.43
CA GLN A 122 8.84 26.12 -31.91
C GLN A 122 9.84 25.18 -31.22
N ILE A 123 9.73 24.97 -29.90
CA ILE A 123 10.58 24.05 -29.17
C ILE A 123 10.37 22.61 -29.66
N ASN A 124 9.09 22.20 -29.81
CA ASN A 124 8.78 20.84 -30.28
C ASN A 124 9.34 20.58 -31.70
N LEU A 125 9.22 21.54 -32.60
CA LEU A 125 9.76 21.44 -33.95
C LEU A 125 11.30 21.40 -33.94
N PHE A 126 11.92 22.37 -33.25
CA PHE A 126 13.42 22.45 -33.19
C PHE A 126 14.03 21.14 -32.66
N LEU A 127 13.52 20.57 -31.60
CA LEU A 127 14.02 19.31 -31.05
C LEU A 127 13.60 18.11 -31.90
N GLY A 128 12.37 18.14 -32.45
CA GLY A 128 11.89 17.08 -33.35
C GLY A 128 12.73 16.92 -34.58
N ASP A 129 13.07 18.03 -35.26
CA ASP A 129 13.93 18.04 -36.44
C ASP A 129 15.33 17.53 -36.09
N ALA A 130 15.90 17.97 -34.96
CA ALA A 130 17.21 17.50 -34.51
C ALA A 130 17.24 15.98 -34.22
N VAL A 131 16.15 15.43 -33.64
CA VAL A 131 16.05 13.97 -33.40
C VAL A 131 15.94 13.19 -34.71
N LEU A 132 15.13 13.66 -35.67
CA LEU A 132 14.99 13.03 -37.00
C LEU A 132 16.30 13.08 -37.81
N GLU A 133 17.04 14.15 -37.69
CA GLU A 133 18.35 14.28 -38.33
C GLU A 133 19.39 13.32 -37.74
N ALA A 134 19.42 13.19 -36.41
CA ALA A 134 20.38 12.33 -35.70
C ALA A 134 20.04 10.83 -35.77
N PHE A 135 18.75 10.50 -35.81
CA PHE A 135 18.23 9.12 -35.77
C PHE A 135 17.21 8.88 -36.90
N PRO A 136 17.65 8.57 -38.12
CA PRO A 136 16.78 8.49 -39.32
C PRO A 136 15.69 7.39 -39.22
N ASP A 137 15.91 6.35 -38.42
CA ASP A 137 15.02 5.19 -38.31
C ASP A 137 13.83 5.43 -37.37
N ILE A 138 13.87 6.47 -36.52
CA ILE A 138 12.79 6.79 -35.60
C ILE A 138 11.69 7.61 -36.29
N LYS A 139 10.43 7.41 -35.92
CA LYS A 139 9.28 8.11 -36.51
C LYS A 139 8.53 8.95 -35.49
N VAL A 140 8.02 10.10 -35.94
CA VAL A 140 7.15 10.93 -35.09
C VAL A 140 5.76 10.31 -34.97
N GLN A 141 5.26 10.16 -33.74
CA GLN A 141 3.90 9.72 -33.48
C GLN A 141 3.31 10.54 -32.31
N LEU A 142 2.29 11.34 -32.59
CA LEU A 142 1.70 12.24 -31.59
C LEU A 142 0.80 11.50 -30.59
N LYS A 143 0.12 10.42 -31.03
CA LYS A 143 -0.76 9.60 -30.18
C LYS A 143 -0.05 8.30 -29.83
N GLN A 144 0.07 8.01 -28.54
CA GLN A 144 0.69 6.79 -28.01
C GLN A 144 2.08 6.50 -28.60
N PRO A 145 3.05 7.42 -28.54
CA PRO A 145 4.41 7.15 -28.95
C PRO A 145 5.09 6.18 -27.95
N ASP A 146 6.10 5.46 -28.44
CA ASP A 146 6.92 4.61 -27.58
C ASP A 146 7.79 5.47 -26.63
N ILE A 147 8.32 6.59 -27.13
CA ILE A 147 9.16 7.50 -26.36
C ILE A 147 8.54 8.91 -26.33
N THR A 148 8.42 9.48 -25.15
CA THR A 148 8.00 10.89 -24.98
C THR A 148 9.14 11.69 -24.37
N VAL A 149 9.80 12.53 -25.18
CA VAL A 149 10.78 13.51 -24.71
C VAL A 149 10.02 14.69 -24.08
N ARG A 150 10.16 14.89 -22.79
CA ARG A 150 9.51 15.99 -22.07
C ARG A 150 10.48 17.12 -21.81
N ILE A 151 10.07 18.33 -22.16
CA ILE A 151 10.82 19.56 -21.91
C ILE A 151 9.96 20.45 -21.00
N ASP A 152 10.45 20.75 -19.80
CA ASP A 152 9.81 21.72 -18.92
C ASP A 152 10.64 23.03 -18.92
N VAL A 153 10.10 24.10 -19.49
CA VAL A 153 10.72 25.43 -19.47
C VAL A 153 10.39 26.12 -18.16
N ARG A 154 11.40 26.29 -17.32
CA ARG A 154 11.32 26.97 -16.03
C ARG A 154 11.94 28.38 -16.13
N ARG A 155 11.76 29.18 -15.09
CA ARG A 155 12.28 30.54 -15.05
C ARG A 155 13.81 30.60 -15.16
N GLU A 156 14.51 29.68 -14.51
CA GLU A 156 15.97 29.70 -14.39
C GLU A 156 16.70 28.62 -15.20
N HIS A 157 15.98 27.57 -15.63
CA HIS A 157 16.57 26.41 -16.28
C HIS A 157 15.56 25.66 -17.15
N LEU A 158 16.04 24.75 -17.98
CA LEU A 158 15.24 23.75 -18.66
C LEU A 158 15.37 22.41 -17.95
N MET A 159 14.33 21.58 -18.02
CA MET A 159 14.37 20.20 -17.57
C MET A 159 14.04 19.29 -18.74
N VAL A 160 14.86 18.27 -18.93
CA VAL A 160 14.70 17.24 -19.95
C VAL A 160 14.42 15.91 -19.27
N SER A 161 13.45 15.15 -19.73
CA SER A 161 13.18 13.77 -19.25
C SER A 161 12.63 12.89 -20.36
N LEU A 162 13.04 11.61 -20.40
CA LEU A 162 12.54 10.59 -21.33
C LEU A 162 11.60 9.61 -20.63
N LYS A 163 11.90 9.27 -19.38
CA LYS A 163 11.17 8.22 -18.64
C LYS A 163 10.15 8.81 -17.68
N THR A 164 8.99 8.19 -17.66
CA THR A 164 7.97 8.45 -16.64
C THR A 164 7.50 7.11 -16.09
N ILE A 165 7.86 6.85 -14.84
CA ILE A 165 7.54 5.62 -14.12
C ILE A 165 6.28 5.88 -13.31
N GLN A 166 5.30 4.99 -13.41
CA GLN A 166 4.07 5.07 -12.63
C GLN A 166 4.36 4.78 -11.16
N GLY A 167 3.91 5.67 -10.27
CA GLY A 167 3.95 5.46 -8.81
C GLY A 167 2.70 4.76 -8.29
N ALA A 168 2.66 4.53 -6.98
CA ALA A 168 1.57 3.82 -6.31
C ALA A 168 0.23 4.59 -6.27
N GLY A 169 0.26 5.90 -6.53
CA GLY A 169 -0.92 6.76 -6.46
C GLY A 169 -1.46 6.93 -5.03
N GLY A 170 -2.75 7.25 -4.90
CA GLY A 170 -3.42 7.37 -3.60
C GLY A 170 -3.00 8.57 -2.76
N LEU A 171 -3.09 8.43 -1.44
CA LEU A 171 -2.76 9.45 -0.44
C LEU A 171 -1.62 8.98 0.47
N PRO A 172 -0.75 9.88 0.95
CA PRO A 172 0.34 9.50 1.86
C PRO A 172 -0.19 8.84 3.13
N VAL A 173 0.35 7.70 3.49
CA VAL A 173 -0.01 6.97 4.72
C VAL A 173 0.15 7.87 5.95
N GLY A 174 -0.85 7.86 6.82
CA GLY A 174 -0.95 8.69 8.01
C GLY A 174 -1.65 10.04 7.80
N THR A 175 -2.24 10.29 6.61
CA THR A 175 -3.04 11.50 6.35
C THR A 175 -4.54 11.33 6.63
N SER A 176 -5.02 10.08 6.74
CA SER A 176 -6.44 9.75 6.93
C SER A 176 -6.72 9.06 8.27
N GLY A 177 -5.83 9.26 9.25
CA GLY A 177 -5.94 8.62 10.56
C GLY A 177 -5.43 7.19 10.57
N ARG A 178 -5.71 6.48 11.69
CA ARG A 178 -5.28 5.11 11.92
C ARG A 178 -6.48 4.16 11.94
N ALA A 179 -6.31 2.94 11.43
CA ALA A 179 -7.28 1.86 11.53
C ALA A 179 -6.63 0.56 12.05
N MET A 180 -7.41 -0.25 12.75
CA MET A 180 -7.02 -1.60 13.16
C MET A 180 -7.50 -2.59 12.10
N LEU A 181 -6.57 -3.21 11.40
CA LEU A 181 -6.85 -4.23 10.39
C LEU A 181 -6.95 -5.61 11.06
N MET A 182 -8.08 -6.25 10.95
CA MET A 182 -8.22 -7.67 11.31
C MET A 182 -7.55 -8.50 10.22
N LEU A 183 -6.29 -8.89 10.45
CA LEU A 183 -5.46 -9.60 9.46
C LEU A 183 -5.54 -11.11 9.68
N SER A 184 -5.95 -11.83 8.66
CA SER A 184 -5.96 -13.29 8.57
C SER A 184 -4.87 -13.78 7.62
N GLY A 185 -4.62 -15.09 7.59
CA GLY A 185 -3.72 -15.73 6.63
C GLY A 185 -4.31 -15.89 5.21
N GLY A 186 -5.54 -15.42 4.97
CA GLY A 186 -6.21 -15.49 3.66
C GLY A 186 -5.86 -14.34 2.72
N ILE A 187 -6.36 -14.42 1.48
CA ILE A 187 -6.06 -13.49 0.38
C ILE A 187 -6.64 -12.08 0.64
N ASP A 188 -7.84 -12.00 1.20
CA ASP A 188 -8.67 -10.78 1.18
C ASP A 188 -8.18 -9.72 2.18
N SER A 189 -7.71 -10.13 3.36
CA SER A 189 -7.36 -9.17 4.41
C SER A 189 -6.06 -8.39 4.15
N PRO A 190 -4.97 -8.95 3.56
CA PRO A 190 -3.82 -8.16 3.13
C PRO A 190 -4.18 -7.14 2.05
N VAL A 191 -5.03 -7.54 1.08
CA VAL A 191 -5.53 -6.63 0.03
C VAL A 191 -6.34 -5.49 0.64
N ALA A 192 -7.20 -5.77 1.61
CA ALA A 192 -7.95 -4.75 2.33
C ALA A 192 -7.01 -3.77 3.06
N GLY A 193 -5.96 -4.27 3.69
CA GLY A 193 -4.92 -3.45 4.34
C GLY A 193 -4.21 -2.53 3.35
N TYR A 194 -3.77 -3.07 2.23
CA TYR A 194 -3.16 -2.29 1.14
C TYR A 194 -4.07 -1.18 0.62
N LEU A 195 -5.34 -1.51 0.33
CA LEU A 195 -6.31 -0.53 -0.16
C LEU A 195 -6.63 0.56 0.87
N ALA A 196 -6.71 0.21 2.16
CA ALA A 196 -6.86 1.17 3.24
C ALA A 196 -5.66 2.12 3.34
N MET A 197 -4.43 1.58 3.26
CA MET A 197 -3.21 2.40 3.23
C MET A 197 -3.14 3.29 2.00
N LYS A 198 -3.60 2.82 0.83
CA LYS A 198 -3.70 3.63 -0.39
C LYS A 198 -4.63 4.84 -0.24
N ARG A 199 -5.59 4.78 0.70
CA ARG A 199 -6.44 5.93 1.09
C ARG A 199 -5.85 6.77 2.23
N GLY A 200 -4.57 6.58 2.55
CA GLY A 200 -3.83 7.37 3.53
C GLY A 200 -4.00 6.92 4.97
N MET A 201 -4.64 5.80 5.24
CA MET A 201 -4.76 5.25 6.59
C MET A 201 -3.44 4.65 7.06
N GLU A 202 -3.06 4.90 8.30
CA GLU A 202 -2.03 4.14 9.00
C GLU A 202 -2.67 2.85 9.53
N ILE A 203 -2.07 1.70 9.26
CA ILE A 203 -2.63 0.40 9.65
C ILE A 203 -1.82 -0.20 10.79
N GLN A 204 -2.53 -0.72 11.80
CA GLN A 204 -2.04 -1.70 12.75
C GLN A 204 -2.81 -2.99 12.55
N CYS A 205 -2.16 -4.15 12.72
CA CYS A 205 -2.77 -5.45 12.44
C CYS A 205 -3.15 -6.16 13.73
N VAL A 206 -4.35 -6.72 13.77
CA VAL A 206 -4.84 -7.62 14.82
C VAL A 206 -5.03 -8.99 14.22
N HIS A 207 -4.32 -9.99 14.77
CA HIS A 207 -4.45 -11.39 14.39
C HIS A 207 -4.93 -12.22 15.59
N PHE A 208 -5.91 -13.07 15.37
CA PHE A 208 -6.47 -13.97 16.39
C PHE A 208 -5.79 -15.34 16.28
N ALA A 209 -4.98 -15.69 17.26
CA ALA A 209 -4.26 -16.96 17.31
C ALA A 209 -4.95 -17.95 18.25
N SER A 210 -5.05 -19.19 17.82
CA SER A 210 -5.76 -20.24 18.58
C SER A 210 -4.89 -21.52 18.80
N PRO A 211 -3.73 -21.40 19.44
CA PRO A 211 -2.95 -22.58 19.78
C PRO A 211 -3.70 -23.43 20.84
N PRO A 212 -3.65 -24.78 20.81
CA PRO A 212 -2.90 -25.62 19.87
C PRO A 212 -3.65 -25.92 18.55
N TYR A 213 -4.83 -25.34 18.34
CA TYR A 213 -5.69 -25.61 17.19
C TYR A 213 -5.16 -25.00 15.88
N THR A 214 -4.46 -23.85 15.94
CA THR A 214 -3.71 -23.31 14.81
C THR A 214 -2.22 -23.53 15.02
N SER A 215 -1.50 -23.81 13.91
CA SER A 215 -0.07 -24.06 13.95
C SER A 215 0.75 -22.78 14.14
N PRO A 216 1.99 -22.87 14.66
CA PRO A 216 2.93 -21.74 14.65
C PRO A 216 3.16 -21.18 13.24
N GLN A 217 3.16 -22.04 12.21
CA GLN A 217 3.33 -21.63 10.81
C GLN A 217 2.18 -20.75 10.31
N ALA A 218 0.95 -20.93 10.82
CA ALA A 218 -0.18 -20.04 10.50
C ALA A 218 0.05 -18.61 11.02
N LEU A 219 0.61 -18.47 12.21
CA LEU A 219 0.97 -17.18 12.78
C LEU A 219 2.12 -16.53 11.98
N GLU A 220 3.19 -17.29 11.70
CA GLU A 220 4.33 -16.78 10.92
C GLU A 220 3.92 -16.35 9.51
N LYS A 221 3.07 -17.13 8.83
CA LYS A 221 2.45 -16.76 7.54
C LYS A 221 1.77 -15.38 7.63
N THR A 222 1.01 -15.13 8.69
CA THR A 222 0.28 -13.88 8.85
C THR A 222 1.23 -12.70 9.14
N LYS A 223 2.31 -12.92 9.90
CA LYS A 223 3.37 -11.91 10.10
C LYS A 223 4.10 -11.59 8.79
N LEU A 224 4.40 -12.59 7.97
CA LEU A 224 4.98 -12.38 6.64
C LEU A 224 4.04 -11.59 5.72
N LEU A 225 2.73 -11.84 5.77
CA LEU A 225 1.73 -11.03 5.06
C LEU A 225 1.73 -9.58 5.55
N ALA A 226 1.84 -9.36 6.88
CA ALA A 226 2.00 -8.01 7.43
C ALA A 226 3.28 -7.33 6.92
N ALA A 227 4.40 -8.06 6.82
CA ALA A 227 5.65 -7.55 6.26
C ALA A 227 5.52 -7.15 4.79
N LYS A 228 4.82 -7.96 3.98
CA LYS A 228 4.56 -7.63 2.57
C LYS A 228 3.78 -6.31 2.42
N ILE A 229 2.80 -6.04 3.26
CA ILE A 229 2.06 -4.78 3.20
C ILE A 229 2.79 -3.63 3.91
N ALA A 230 3.69 -3.90 4.86
CA ALA A 230 4.49 -2.88 5.53
C ALA A 230 5.36 -2.08 4.56
N ARG A 231 5.81 -2.67 3.44
CA ARG A 231 6.60 -1.96 2.40
C ARG A 231 5.91 -0.73 1.83
N PHE A 232 4.58 -0.64 1.93
CA PHE A 232 3.80 0.50 1.44
C PHE A 232 3.58 1.60 2.48
N GLY A 233 3.73 1.29 3.77
CA GLY A 233 3.42 2.21 4.88
C GLY A 233 4.53 2.38 5.91
N GLY A 234 5.59 1.59 5.84
CA GLY A 234 6.67 1.56 6.81
C GLY A 234 6.54 0.40 7.79
N SER A 235 6.57 0.63 9.11
CA SER A 235 6.35 -0.41 10.10
C SER A 235 4.88 -0.56 10.47
N ILE A 236 4.49 -1.78 10.87
CA ILE A 236 3.15 -2.14 11.33
C ILE A 236 3.27 -2.72 12.74
N GLN A 237 2.49 -2.20 13.69
CA GLN A 237 2.30 -2.87 14.97
C GLN A 237 1.37 -4.07 14.73
N PHE A 238 1.89 -5.26 15.03
CA PHE A 238 1.19 -6.53 14.87
C PHE A 238 0.78 -7.06 16.24
N LEU A 239 -0.53 -7.19 16.46
CA LEU A 239 -1.13 -7.59 17.72
C LEU A 239 -1.61 -9.04 17.60
N THR A 240 -0.96 -9.95 18.31
CA THR A 240 -1.37 -11.37 18.40
C THR A 240 -2.28 -11.54 19.60
N VAL A 241 -3.57 -11.82 19.36
CA VAL A 241 -4.61 -11.98 20.38
C VAL A 241 -4.83 -13.47 20.67
N PRO A 242 -4.69 -13.95 21.92
CA PRO A 242 -5.04 -15.32 22.27
C PRO A 242 -6.55 -15.53 22.19
N PHE A 243 -7.01 -16.48 21.39
CA PHE A 243 -8.43 -16.64 21.10
C PHE A 243 -9.00 -18.05 21.41
N SER A 244 -8.17 -19.04 21.70
CA SER A 244 -8.55 -20.44 21.94
C SER A 244 -9.63 -20.60 23.01
N ARG A 245 -9.43 -19.98 24.17
CA ARG A 245 -10.37 -20.06 25.29
C ARG A 245 -11.75 -19.52 24.93
N ILE A 246 -11.82 -18.40 24.23
CA ILE A 246 -13.08 -17.81 23.76
C ILE A 246 -13.80 -18.79 22.83
N GLN A 247 -13.07 -19.41 21.89
CA GLN A 247 -13.66 -20.40 20.98
C GLN A 247 -14.20 -21.63 21.70
N GLU A 248 -13.48 -22.13 22.69
CA GLU A 248 -13.92 -23.26 23.52
C GLU A 248 -15.21 -22.93 24.30
N GLU A 249 -15.27 -21.76 24.93
CA GLU A 249 -16.47 -21.33 25.68
C GLU A 249 -17.67 -21.10 24.75
N ILE A 250 -17.45 -20.52 23.57
CA ILE A 250 -18.49 -20.36 22.54
C ILE A 250 -18.99 -21.74 22.10
N LYS A 251 -18.09 -22.70 21.82
CA LYS A 251 -18.46 -24.07 21.40
C LYS A 251 -19.29 -24.82 22.43
N LYS A 252 -19.04 -24.60 23.73
CA LYS A 252 -19.80 -25.20 24.82
C LYS A 252 -21.21 -24.63 25.00
N SER A 253 -21.38 -23.33 24.75
CA SER A 253 -22.57 -22.58 25.22
C SER A 253 -23.49 -22.11 24.08
N VAL A 254 -23.00 -22.10 22.83
CA VAL A 254 -23.70 -21.52 21.68
C VAL A 254 -24.09 -22.62 20.66
N PRO A 255 -25.30 -22.60 20.10
CA PRO A 255 -25.69 -23.53 19.05
C PRO A 255 -24.76 -23.44 17.85
N GLU A 256 -24.41 -24.59 17.27
CA GLU A 256 -23.45 -24.76 16.20
C GLU A 256 -23.66 -23.77 15.03
N ALA A 257 -24.90 -23.57 14.60
CA ALA A 257 -25.23 -22.64 13.50
C ALA A 257 -24.88 -21.17 13.79
N TYR A 258 -24.66 -20.76 15.04
CA TYR A 258 -24.35 -19.41 15.46
C TYR A 258 -22.88 -19.22 15.89
N LEU A 259 -22.06 -20.28 15.90
CA LEU A 259 -20.66 -20.21 16.34
C LEU A 259 -19.90 -19.10 15.62
N MET A 260 -19.94 -19.06 14.28
CA MET A 260 -19.25 -18.05 13.49
C MET A 260 -19.74 -16.63 13.79
N THR A 261 -21.04 -16.45 13.97
CA THR A 261 -21.61 -15.14 14.30
C THR A 261 -21.09 -14.64 15.65
N ILE A 262 -21.11 -15.48 16.68
CA ILE A 262 -20.66 -15.09 18.03
C ILE A 262 -19.15 -14.92 18.07
N MET A 263 -18.34 -15.80 17.44
CA MET A 263 -16.88 -15.63 17.34
C MET A 263 -16.53 -14.27 16.73
N ARG A 264 -17.16 -13.88 15.61
CA ARG A 264 -16.90 -12.59 14.95
C ARG A 264 -17.35 -11.39 15.79
N ARG A 265 -18.39 -11.53 16.59
CA ARG A 265 -18.80 -10.49 17.55
C ARG A 265 -17.72 -10.29 18.62
N PHE A 266 -17.15 -11.36 19.17
CA PHE A 266 -16.01 -11.27 20.10
C PHE A 266 -14.78 -10.65 19.43
N MET A 267 -14.43 -11.07 18.22
CA MET A 267 -13.32 -10.49 17.47
C MET A 267 -13.49 -8.98 17.28
N LEU A 268 -14.70 -8.51 16.94
CA LEU A 268 -14.95 -7.07 16.79
C LEU A 268 -14.84 -6.33 18.13
N ARG A 269 -15.39 -6.86 19.23
CA ARG A 269 -15.30 -6.24 20.57
C ARG A 269 -13.85 -6.10 21.02
N ILE A 270 -13.06 -7.16 20.85
CA ILE A 270 -11.63 -7.16 21.21
C ILE A 270 -10.87 -6.16 20.33
N THR A 271 -11.10 -6.20 19.00
CA THR A 271 -10.46 -5.26 18.08
C THR A 271 -10.82 -3.81 18.41
N ASP A 272 -12.08 -3.54 18.79
CA ASP A 272 -12.53 -2.20 19.16
C ASP A 272 -11.87 -1.70 20.46
N GLN A 273 -11.69 -2.55 21.45
CA GLN A 273 -10.98 -2.20 22.68
C GLN A 273 -9.48 -1.97 22.41
N LEU A 274 -8.83 -2.81 21.61
CA LEU A 274 -7.44 -2.62 21.20
C LEU A 274 -7.28 -1.34 20.36
N ARG A 275 -8.26 -1.02 19.52
CA ARG A 275 -8.33 0.22 18.74
C ARG A 275 -8.32 1.46 19.63
N GLU A 276 -9.10 1.46 20.70
CA GLU A 276 -9.11 2.57 21.66
C GLU A 276 -7.73 2.79 22.29
N ASN A 277 -7.11 1.72 22.77
CA ASN A 277 -5.75 1.75 23.33
C ASN A 277 -4.72 2.31 22.33
N ALA A 278 -4.86 1.98 21.05
CA ALA A 278 -4.01 2.42 19.96
C ALA A 278 -4.37 3.81 19.39
N ARG A 279 -5.44 4.44 19.90
CA ARG A 279 -6.02 5.69 19.37
C ARG A 279 -6.32 5.61 17.87
N ALA A 280 -6.76 4.45 17.39
CA ALA A 280 -7.22 4.29 16.03
C ALA A 280 -8.70 4.71 15.90
N LEU A 281 -9.11 5.15 14.72
CA LEU A 281 -10.44 5.74 14.48
C LEU A 281 -11.42 4.76 13.84
N ALA A 282 -10.92 3.67 13.27
CA ALA A 282 -11.73 2.69 12.54
C ALA A 282 -11.16 1.28 12.71
N ILE A 283 -12.00 0.30 12.42
CA ILE A 283 -11.62 -1.09 12.18
C ILE A 283 -11.62 -1.31 10.66
N ALA A 284 -10.70 -2.10 10.14
CA ALA A 284 -10.70 -2.54 8.75
C ALA A 284 -10.68 -4.07 8.69
N ASN A 285 -11.32 -4.65 7.68
CA ASN A 285 -11.27 -6.09 7.44
C ASN A 285 -11.40 -6.43 5.94
N GLY A 286 -11.14 -7.69 5.60
CA GLY A 286 -11.20 -8.23 4.24
C GLY A 286 -12.54 -8.89 3.88
N GLU A 287 -13.66 -8.47 4.48
CA GLU A 287 -14.97 -9.04 4.16
C GLU A 287 -15.46 -8.57 2.77
N SER A 288 -15.86 -9.55 1.93
CA SER A 288 -16.55 -9.32 0.65
C SER A 288 -17.98 -9.85 0.73
N VAL A 289 -18.96 -9.04 0.31
CA VAL A 289 -20.39 -9.37 0.46
C VAL A 289 -20.73 -10.64 -0.33
N GLY A 290 -21.30 -11.63 0.38
CA GLY A 290 -21.78 -12.87 -0.23
C GLY A 290 -20.73 -13.93 -0.51
N GLN A 291 -19.45 -13.70 -0.19
CA GLN A 291 -18.39 -14.65 -0.45
C GLN A 291 -18.47 -15.92 0.42
N VAL A 292 -18.80 -15.75 1.71
CA VAL A 292 -19.02 -16.86 2.65
C VAL A 292 -20.22 -16.58 3.56
N ALA A 293 -20.69 -17.61 4.26
CA ALA A 293 -21.90 -17.53 5.11
C ALA A 293 -21.90 -16.38 6.15
N SER A 294 -20.73 -16.05 6.71
CA SER A 294 -20.59 -14.94 7.68
C SER A 294 -20.51 -13.56 7.03
N GLN A 295 -20.46 -13.46 5.69
CA GLN A 295 -20.33 -12.22 4.93
C GLN A 295 -21.60 -11.83 4.17
N THR A 296 -22.76 -12.40 4.54
CA THR A 296 -24.05 -11.89 4.10
C THR A 296 -24.41 -10.59 4.84
N LEU A 297 -25.25 -9.74 4.25
CA LEU A 297 -25.70 -8.51 4.92
C LEU A 297 -26.40 -8.80 6.25
N ASP A 298 -27.23 -9.86 6.32
CA ASP A 298 -27.86 -10.31 7.58
C ASP A 298 -26.80 -10.66 8.64
N SER A 299 -25.74 -11.37 8.24
CA SER A 299 -24.64 -11.71 9.16
C SER A 299 -23.89 -10.45 9.60
N MET A 300 -23.61 -9.53 8.69
CA MET A 300 -22.94 -8.27 9.00
C MET A 300 -23.76 -7.41 10.00
N VAL A 301 -25.09 -7.36 9.85
CA VAL A 301 -25.96 -6.66 10.81
C VAL A 301 -25.84 -7.28 12.22
N ALA A 302 -25.93 -8.62 12.33
CA ALA A 302 -25.83 -9.29 13.59
C ALA A 302 -24.44 -9.20 14.24
N ILE A 303 -23.39 -9.18 13.43
CA ILE A 303 -21.98 -9.09 13.88
C ILE A 303 -21.62 -7.66 14.26
N ASN A 304 -21.99 -6.66 13.46
CA ASN A 304 -21.61 -5.26 13.69
C ASN A 304 -22.34 -4.60 14.87
N ASP A 305 -23.43 -5.18 15.33
CA ASP A 305 -24.22 -4.66 16.45
C ASP A 305 -23.42 -4.41 17.76
N VAL A 306 -22.22 -4.97 17.85
CA VAL A 306 -21.37 -4.86 19.05
C VAL A 306 -20.54 -3.59 19.12
N THR A 307 -20.47 -2.81 18.05
CA THR A 307 -19.67 -1.58 17.99
C THR A 307 -20.32 -0.52 17.11
N ASN A 308 -20.13 0.75 17.48
CA ASN A 308 -20.48 1.92 16.67
C ASN A 308 -19.25 2.48 15.91
N THR A 309 -18.08 1.86 16.07
CA THR A 309 -16.86 2.25 15.37
C THR A 309 -17.01 2.01 13.86
N PRO A 310 -16.61 2.94 12.98
CA PRO A 310 -16.63 2.72 11.56
C PRO A 310 -15.84 1.46 11.16
N ILE A 311 -16.48 0.55 10.42
CA ILE A 311 -15.84 -0.65 9.88
C ILE A 311 -15.64 -0.44 8.37
N ILE A 312 -14.38 -0.32 7.98
CA ILE A 312 -13.97 -0.12 6.58
C ILE A 312 -13.76 -1.50 5.94
N ARG A 313 -14.46 -1.74 4.83
CA ARG A 313 -14.40 -2.99 4.07
C ARG A 313 -13.95 -2.69 2.64
N PRO A 314 -12.65 -2.53 2.38
CA PRO A 314 -12.15 -2.06 1.07
C PRO A 314 -12.50 -3.00 -0.09
N VAL A 315 -12.66 -4.30 0.19
CA VAL A 315 -12.95 -5.34 -0.81
C VAL A 315 -14.42 -5.76 -0.85
N ALA A 316 -15.32 -5.06 -0.14
CA ALA A 316 -16.72 -5.49 0.04
C ALA A 316 -17.50 -5.72 -1.26
N THR A 317 -17.17 -4.99 -2.32
CA THR A 317 -17.84 -5.03 -3.62
C THR A 317 -16.93 -5.52 -4.75
N MET A 318 -15.77 -6.08 -4.42
CA MET A 318 -14.83 -6.61 -5.41
C MET A 318 -15.12 -8.07 -5.69
N ASP A 319 -15.02 -8.47 -6.96
CA ASP A 319 -15.02 -9.87 -7.36
C ASP A 319 -13.75 -10.58 -6.87
N LYS A 320 -13.83 -11.89 -6.67
CA LYS A 320 -12.68 -12.68 -6.17
C LYS A 320 -11.47 -12.58 -7.09
N LEU A 321 -11.69 -12.54 -8.41
CA LEU A 321 -10.60 -12.41 -9.39
C LEU A 321 -9.90 -11.04 -9.29
N ASP A 322 -10.64 -9.97 -9.03
CA ASP A 322 -10.05 -8.64 -8.85
C ASP A 322 -9.22 -8.57 -7.55
N ILE A 323 -9.70 -9.22 -6.49
CA ILE A 323 -8.94 -9.32 -5.22
C ILE A 323 -7.64 -10.10 -5.45
N ILE A 324 -7.70 -11.24 -6.16
CA ILE A 324 -6.53 -12.07 -6.50
C ILE A 324 -5.52 -11.24 -7.30
N LYS A 325 -5.96 -10.52 -8.33
CA LYS A 325 -5.08 -9.65 -9.13
C LYS A 325 -4.33 -8.64 -8.27
N VAL A 326 -5.02 -7.98 -7.33
CA VAL A 326 -4.35 -7.06 -6.41
C VAL A 326 -3.39 -7.82 -5.48
N ALA A 327 -3.75 -9.02 -5.00
CA ALA A 327 -2.88 -9.83 -4.16
C ALA A 327 -1.58 -10.24 -4.88
N GLU A 328 -1.65 -10.55 -6.19
CA GLU A 328 -0.49 -10.79 -7.05
C GLU A 328 0.36 -9.51 -7.21
N GLU A 329 -0.26 -8.37 -7.51
CA GLU A 329 0.42 -7.07 -7.65
C GLU A 329 1.19 -6.66 -6.38
N ILE A 330 0.67 -6.99 -5.20
CA ILE A 330 1.30 -6.69 -3.91
C ILE A 330 2.12 -7.83 -3.33
N ASP A 331 2.30 -8.92 -4.10
CA ASP A 331 3.14 -10.06 -3.75
C ASP A 331 2.68 -10.79 -2.45
N THR A 332 1.36 -10.88 -2.24
CA THR A 332 0.77 -11.58 -1.09
C THR A 332 0.07 -12.87 -1.48
N PHE A 333 -0.19 -13.13 -2.77
CA PHE A 333 -1.01 -14.24 -3.23
C PHE A 333 -0.41 -15.59 -2.87
N GLU A 334 0.83 -15.87 -3.30
CA GLU A 334 1.50 -17.16 -3.08
C GLU A 334 1.63 -17.51 -1.59
N LEU A 335 1.87 -16.50 -0.76
CA LEU A 335 1.92 -16.68 0.68
C LEU A 335 0.53 -16.97 1.26
N SER A 336 -0.49 -16.28 0.79
CA SER A 336 -1.88 -16.43 1.27
C SER A 336 -2.47 -17.83 1.00
N ILE A 337 -2.10 -18.47 -0.12
CA ILE A 337 -2.62 -19.80 -0.50
C ILE A 337 -1.91 -20.97 0.19
N GLN A 338 -0.87 -20.74 0.98
CA GLN A 338 -0.22 -21.79 1.75
C GLN A 338 -1.20 -22.48 2.70
N PRO A 339 -1.11 -23.82 2.89
CA PRO A 339 -2.12 -24.64 3.55
C PRO A 339 -2.07 -24.57 5.08
N PHE A 340 -1.96 -23.37 5.64
CA PHE A 340 -2.01 -23.12 7.09
C PHE A 340 -3.35 -22.47 7.45
N GLU A 341 -4.14 -23.18 8.26
CA GLU A 341 -5.50 -22.77 8.60
C GLU A 341 -5.55 -21.67 9.66
N ASP A 342 -6.46 -20.70 9.44
CA ASP A 342 -6.79 -19.66 10.40
C ASP A 342 -7.73 -20.17 11.51
N CYS A 343 -7.77 -19.44 12.62
CA CYS A 343 -8.62 -19.73 13.75
C CYS A 343 -10.11 -19.89 13.40
N CYS A 344 -10.62 -19.16 12.42
CA CYS A 344 -12.01 -19.25 11.96
C CYS A 344 -12.30 -20.56 11.23
N THR A 345 -11.35 -21.10 10.47
CA THR A 345 -11.52 -22.33 9.67
C THR A 345 -11.62 -23.54 10.59
N VAL A 346 -10.75 -23.62 11.59
CA VAL A 346 -10.68 -24.76 12.54
C VAL A 346 -11.98 -24.96 13.33
N PHE A 347 -12.70 -23.88 13.63
CA PHE A 347 -13.95 -23.91 14.38
C PHE A 347 -15.20 -23.68 13.51
N ALA A 348 -15.04 -23.71 12.19
CA ALA A 348 -16.15 -23.50 11.27
C ALA A 348 -17.15 -24.67 11.35
N PRO A 349 -18.45 -24.41 11.58
CA PRO A 349 -19.47 -25.46 11.56
C PRO A 349 -19.75 -25.92 10.11
N PRO A 350 -20.22 -27.18 9.92
CA PRO A 350 -20.60 -27.68 8.61
C PRO A 350 -21.69 -26.85 7.92
N SER A 351 -22.61 -26.26 8.69
CA SER A 351 -23.75 -25.49 8.19
C SER A 351 -23.94 -24.19 8.98
N PRO A 352 -23.08 -23.17 8.74
CA PRO A 352 -23.20 -21.88 9.40
C PRO A 352 -24.47 -21.14 8.96
N LYS A 353 -25.08 -20.38 9.89
CA LYS A 353 -26.27 -19.60 9.61
C LYS A 353 -25.93 -18.42 8.70
N THR A 354 -26.53 -18.37 7.51
CA THR A 354 -26.37 -17.27 6.55
C THR A 354 -27.27 -16.06 6.84
N LYS A 355 -28.37 -16.26 7.61
CA LYS A 355 -29.30 -15.22 8.03
C LYS A 355 -29.51 -15.29 9.55
N PRO A 356 -28.50 -15.00 10.36
CA PRO A 356 -28.62 -15.00 11.82
C PRO A 356 -29.56 -13.88 12.26
N LYS A 357 -30.46 -14.18 13.21
CA LYS A 357 -31.31 -13.17 13.85
C LYS A 357 -30.52 -12.47 14.95
N LEU A 358 -30.52 -11.15 14.94
CA LEU A 358 -29.78 -10.33 15.90
C LEU A 358 -30.18 -10.66 17.35
N GLU A 359 -31.49 -10.76 17.65
CA GLU A 359 -31.99 -11.07 18.98
C GLU A 359 -31.49 -12.41 19.52
N LYS A 360 -31.39 -13.43 18.58
CA LYS A 360 -30.81 -14.73 18.95
C LYS A 360 -29.31 -14.64 19.20
N ALA A 361 -28.59 -13.87 18.38
CA ALA A 361 -27.17 -13.65 18.61
C ALA A 361 -26.92 -13.02 19.99
N ARG A 362 -27.65 -11.98 20.35
CA ARG A 362 -27.61 -11.36 21.68
C ARG A 362 -27.97 -12.34 22.81
N GLN A 363 -29.01 -13.16 22.61
CA GLN A 363 -29.44 -14.17 23.59
C GLN A 363 -28.38 -15.25 23.82
N TYR A 364 -27.69 -15.70 22.76
CA TYR A 364 -26.63 -16.70 22.87
C TYR A 364 -25.37 -16.11 23.49
N GLU A 365 -25.01 -14.90 23.13
CA GLU A 365 -23.86 -14.18 23.68
C GLU A 365 -24.03 -13.92 25.20
N ALA A 366 -25.24 -13.62 25.65
CA ALA A 366 -25.55 -13.40 27.05
C ALA A 366 -25.35 -14.62 27.98
N ARG A 367 -25.08 -15.81 27.39
CA ARG A 367 -24.75 -17.04 28.18
C ARG A 367 -23.25 -17.11 28.52
N LEU A 368 -22.45 -16.22 27.97
CA LEU A 368 -21.00 -16.19 28.12
C LEU A 368 -20.58 -15.05 29.04
N ASP A 369 -19.48 -15.22 29.76
CA ASP A 369 -18.80 -14.12 30.44
C ASP A 369 -18.05 -13.25 29.41
N VAL A 370 -18.81 -12.41 28.70
CA VAL A 370 -18.29 -11.59 27.60
C VAL A 370 -17.20 -10.66 28.08
N GLU A 371 -17.41 -9.97 29.21
CA GLU A 371 -16.46 -8.97 29.73
C GLU A 371 -15.16 -9.62 30.20
N GLY A 372 -15.25 -10.72 30.96
CA GLY A 372 -14.09 -11.45 31.47
C GLY A 372 -13.25 -12.04 30.34
N LEU A 373 -13.89 -12.67 29.35
CA LEU A 373 -13.22 -13.26 28.20
C LEU A 373 -12.52 -12.22 27.32
N ILE A 374 -13.15 -11.07 27.09
CA ILE A 374 -12.54 -9.96 26.32
C ILE A 374 -11.36 -9.38 27.07
N LYS A 375 -11.52 -9.11 28.38
CA LYS A 375 -10.45 -8.57 29.21
C LYS A 375 -9.22 -9.48 29.18
N GLU A 376 -9.40 -10.76 29.37
CA GLU A 376 -8.30 -11.74 29.33
C GLU A 376 -7.59 -11.75 27.97
N ALA A 377 -8.34 -11.74 26.86
CA ALA A 377 -7.77 -11.72 25.51
C ALA A 377 -6.99 -10.43 25.24
N VAL A 378 -7.51 -9.28 25.68
CA VAL A 378 -6.83 -7.97 25.53
C VAL A 378 -5.56 -7.91 26.37
N GLU A 379 -5.61 -8.36 27.64
CA GLU A 379 -4.45 -8.39 28.54
C GLU A 379 -3.37 -9.40 28.08
N GLY A 380 -3.80 -10.50 27.45
CA GLY A 380 -2.90 -11.52 26.88
C GLY A 380 -2.36 -11.19 25.48
N THR A 381 -2.70 -10.02 24.91
CA THR A 381 -2.25 -9.62 23.58
C THR A 381 -0.76 -9.30 23.55
N VAL A 382 -0.03 -9.94 22.64
CA VAL A 382 1.38 -9.67 22.36
C VAL A 382 1.50 -8.69 21.20
N ILE A 383 2.34 -7.67 21.35
CA ILE A 383 2.54 -6.62 20.34
C ILE A 383 3.98 -6.68 19.85
N GLU A 384 4.13 -6.77 18.52
CA GLU A 384 5.43 -6.80 17.83
C GLU A 384 5.44 -5.75 16.72
N GLU A 385 6.59 -5.17 16.42
CA GLU A 385 6.76 -4.29 15.27
C GLU A 385 7.23 -5.11 14.07
N ILE A 386 6.46 -5.11 12.99
CA ILE A 386 6.77 -5.78 11.73
C ILE A 386 7.15 -4.74 10.68
N THR A 387 8.33 -4.92 10.08
CA THR A 387 8.83 -4.11 8.96
C THR A 387 8.83 -4.92 7.67
N ALA A 388 9.08 -4.27 6.53
CA ALA A 388 9.23 -4.96 5.25
C ALA A 388 10.39 -5.98 5.22
N ASN A 389 11.35 -5.86 6.13
CA ASN A 389 12.51 -6.74 6.24
C ASN A 389 12.32 -7.84 7.30
N TYR A 390 11.09 -8.07 7.76
CA TYR A 390 10.80 -9.15 8.71
C TYR A 390 11.13 -10.51 8.08
N THR A 391 11.92 -11.32 8.79
CA THR A 391 12.26 -12.70 8.45
C THR A 391 11.76 -13.65 9.53
N THR A 392 11.46 -14.88 9.16
CA THR A 392 11.04 -15.89 10.14
C THR A 392 12.23 -16.30 11.03
N PRO A 393 12.00 -16.77 12.26
CA PRO A 393 13.07 -17.27 13.13
C PRO A 393 13.89 -18.41 12.50
N VAL A 394 13.29 -19.20 11.61
CA VAL A 394 14.00 -20.29 10.89
C VAL A 394 14.95 -19.71 9.83
N GLU A 395 14.51 -18.69 9.08
CA GLU A 395 15.36 -18.02 8.09
C GLU A 395 16.51 -17.26 8.74
N THR A 396 16.28 -16.64 9.89
CA THR A 396 17.32 -15.95 10.67
C THR A 396 18.39 -16.94 11.13
N ALA A 397 18.00 -18.10 11.65
CA ALA A 397 18.94 -19.14 12.07
C ALA A 397 19.75 -19.72 10.89
N SER A 398 19.15 -19.82 9.70
CA SER A 398 19.86 -20.27 8.48
C SER A 398 20.87 -19.23 8.00
N GLN A 399 20.51 -17.95 8.02
CA GLN A 399 21.43 -16.86 7.65
C GLN A 399 22.61 -16.74 8.63
N GLU A 400 22.35 -16.85 9.93
CA GLU A 400 23.44 -16.86 10.95
C GLU A 400 24.39 -18.04 10.78
N ILE A 401 23.92 -19.19 10.27
CA ILE A 401 24.76 -20.34 9.96
C ILE A 401 25.58 -20.11 8.69
N ASP A 402 24.97 -19.54 7.64
CA ASP A 402 25.66 -19.22 6.38
C ASP A 402 26.71 -18.10 6.56
N ASP A 403 26.50 -17.16 7.46
CA ASP A 403 27.48 -16.11 7.82
C ASP A 403 28.65 -16.62 8.68
N LEU A 404 28.57 -17.87 9.18
CA LEU A 404 29.63 -18.50 9.98
C LEU A 404 30.56 -19.39 9.14
N PHE A 405 30.26 -19.60 7.86
CA PHE A 405 31.04 -20.40 6.91
C PHE A 405 31.40 -19.56 5.67
#